data_d4d5e4ba1614999fd1bcc29a7464c068
#
_entry.id   d4d5e4ba1614999fd1bcc29a7464c068
#
_cell.length_a   1.000
_cell.length_b   1.000
_cell.length_c   1.000
_cell.angle_alpha   90.00
_cell.angle_beta   90.00
_cell.angle_gamma   90.00
#
_symmetry.space_group_name_H-M   'P 1'
#
loop_
_entity.id
_entity.type
_entity.pdbx_description
1 polymer ?
#
loop_
_entity_poly.entity_id
_entity_poly.type
_entity_poly.pdbx_seq_one_letter_code
_entity_poly.pdbx_strand_id
1 'polypeptide(L)'
;MTVRGKGEPGFAKGRAFVVDDRGQRNPFEDIPPGSVLIAKTISLSDSVMIDFKKVVGMVTEEEDFAGHVGLLSRGLGIPAVVGVGGCMSDIFNGDRILIRNLDVLVNPDLSEVEEFDRL
;
A
#
# COMPACT_ATOMS: atom_id res chain seq x y z
N MET A 1 -10.11 -8.55 -7.85
CA MET A 1 -9.14 -9.48 -7.22
C MET A 1 -8.94 -9.08 -5.78
N THR A 2 -8.98 -10.03 -4.88
CA THR A 2 -8.73 -9.79 -3.46
C THR A 2 -7.54 -10.62 -3.02
N VAL A 3 -6.57 -9.97 -2.38
CA VAL A 3 -5.42 -10.65 -1.79
C VAL A 3 -5.33 -10.30 -0.32
N ARG A 4 -4.65 -11.13 0.45
CA ARG A 4 -4.55 -10.96 1.88
C ARG A 4 -3.10 -11.09 2.35
N GLY A 5 -2.74 -10.29 3.34
CA GLY A 5 -1.43 -10.37 3.98
C GLY A 5 -1.54 -10.29 5.49
N LYS A 6 -0.45 -9.86 6.10
CA LYS A 6 -0.32 -9.63 7.54
C LYS A 6 -0.08 -8.13 7.77
N GLY A 7 0.08 -7.71 9.00
CA GLY A 7 0.52 -6.35 9.33
C GLY A 7 -0.46 -5.58 10.18
N GLU A 8 -0.60 -4.29 9.91
CA GLU A 8 -1.45 -3.40 10.68
C GLU A 8 -2.77 -3.18 9.95
N PRO A 9 -3.89 -3.70 10.49
CA PRO A 9 -5.18 -3.59 9.85
C PRO A 9 -5.71 -2.16 9.87
N GLY A 10 -6.59 -1.86 8.93
CA GLY A 10 -7.25 -0.57 8.84
C GLY A 10 -8.06 -0.48 7.56
N PHE A 11 -8.53 0.73 7.26
CA PHE A 11 -9.37 0.98 6.11
C PHE A 11 -8.79 2.12 5.30
N ALA A 12 -8.58 1.90 4.00
CA ALA A 12 -8.08 2.91 3.09
C ALA A 12 -8.64 2.69 1.69
N LYS A 13 -8.79 3.78 0.97
CA LYS A 13 -9.23 3.77 -0.43
C LYS A 13 -8.34 4.72 -1.21
N GLY A 14 -7.76 4.25 -2.30
CA GLY A 14 -6.86 5.07 -3.11
C GLY A 14 -6.47 4.40 -4.41
N ARG A 15 -5.49 5.00 -5.06
CA ARG A 15 -4.90 4.48 -6.30
C ARG A 15 -3.53 3.90 -6.02
N ALA A 16 -3.22 2.79 -6.67
CA ALA A 16 -1.91 2.16 -6.54
C ALA A 16 -0.81 3.04 -7.10
N PHE A 17 0.22 3.24 -6.32
CA PHE A 17 1.50 3.76 -6.77
C PHE A 17 2.51 2.63 -6.61
N VAL A 18 2.84 1.97 -7.71
CA VAL A 18 3.77 0.84 -7.70
C VAL A 18 5.18 1.38 -7.76
N VAL A 19 5.96 1.08 -6.73
CA VAL A 19 7.34 1.57 -6.62
C VAL A 19 8.24 0.73 -7.51
N ASP A 20 8.77 1.36 -8.55
CA ASP A 20 9.75 0.74 -9.44
C ASP A 20 11.05 1.54 -9.32
N ASP A 21 12.03 0.96 -8.64
CA ASP A 21 13.31 1.61 -8.37
C ASP A 21 14.35 1.42 -9.48
N ARG A 22 13.99 0.71 -10.54
CA ARG A 22 14.92 0.42 -11.64
C ARG A 22 15.24 1.70 -12.43
N GLY A 23 16.48 2.12 -12.35
CA GLY A 23 16.99 3.26 -13.12
C GLY A 23 16.50 4.62 -12.64
N GLN A 24 15.85 4.70 -11.48
CA GLN A 24 15.37 5.96 -10.91
C GLN A 24 16.19 6.37 -9.69
N ARG A 25 16.48 7.66 -9.57
CA ARG A 25 17.17 8.22 -8.41
C ARG A 25 16.27 8.22 -7.18
N ASN A 26 15.01 8.59 -7.37
CA ASN A 26 14.01 8.62 -6.33
C ASN A 26 12.72 7.98 -6.86
N PRO A 27 12.51 6.69 -6.57
CA PRO A 27 11.32 5.99 -7.04
C PRO A 27 10.03 6.47 -6.36
N PHE A 28 10.13 7.29 -5.34
CA PHE A 28 8.98 7.84 -4.60
C PHE A 28 8.64 9.27 -5.01
N GLU A 29 9.36 9.83 -5.98
CA GLU A 29 9.08 11.14 -6.50
C GLU A 29 7.71 11.17 -7.19
N ASP A 30 7.01 12.28 -7.05
CA ASP A 30 5.72 12.52 -7.71
C ASP A 30 4.59 11.55 -7.31
N ILE A 31 4.61 11.06 -6.08
CA ILE A 31 3.48 10.29 -5.54
C ILE A 31 2.24 11.18 -5.54
N PRO A 32 1.15 10.79 -6.24
CA PRO A 32 -0.09 11.56 -6.18
C PRO A 32 -0.74 11.48 -4.80
N PRO A 33 -1.46 12.54 -4.36
CA PRO A 33 -2.25 12.45 -3.13
C PRO A 33 -3.29 11.32 -3.20
N GLY A 34 -3.51 10.65 -2.09
CA GLY A 34 -4.47 9.53 -2.02
C GLY A 34 -3.92 8.22 -2.58
N SER A 35 -2.60 8.05 -2.57
CA SER A 35 -1.96 6.84 -3.09
C SER A 35 -1.88 5.74 -2.04
N VAL A 36 -2.02 4.50 -2.50
CA VAL A 36 -1.63 3.31 -1.77
C VAL A 36 -0.28 2.86 -2.35
N LEU A 37 0.75 2.84 -1.52
CA LEU A 37 2.08 2.41 -1.94
C LEU A 37 2.11 0.90 -2.13
N ILE A 38 2.55 0.45 -3.29
CA ILE A 38 2.76 -0.96 -3.58
C ILE A 38 4.26 -1.12 -3.80
N ALA A 39 4.93 -1.83 -2.92
CA ALA A 39 6.38 -1.96 -2.95
C ALA A 39 6.82 -3.39 -2.64
N LYS A 40 8.02 -3.74 -3.06
CA LYS A 40 8.61 -5.01 -2.67
C LYS A 40 8.86 -5.02 -1.16
N THR A 41 9.47 -3.96 -0.67
CA THR A 41 9.68 -3.68 0.76
C THR A 41 9.84 -2.17 0.94
N ILE A 42 9.77 -1.70 2.18
CA ILE A 42 10.01 -0.29 2.52
C ILE A 42 11.06 -0.27 3.62
N SER A 43 12.23 0.26 3.30
CA SER A 43 13.34 0.40 4.25
C SER A 43 13.27 1.72 5.01
N LEU A 44 14.12 1.86 6.02
CA LEU A 44 14.25 3.14 6.73
C LEU A 44 14.73 4.25 5.80
N SER A 45 15.67 3.96 4.89
CA SER A 45 16.13 4.96 3.92
C SER A 45 15.02 5.36 2.95
N ASP A 46 14.17 4.43 2.55
CA ASP A 46 13.02 4.74 1.71
C ASP A 46 12.07 5.71 2.42
N SER A 47 11.84 5.50 3.70
CA SER A 47 10.89 6.32 4.48
C SER A 47 11.27 7.80 4.53
N VAL A 48 12.56 8.11 4.40
CA VAL A 48 13.03 9.50 4.35
C VAL A 48 12.64 10.20 3.05
N MET A 49 12.47 9.45 1.98
CA MET A 49 12.15 9.98 0.66
C MET A 49 10.65 10.04 0.35
N ILE A 50 9.83 9.44 1.19
CA ILE A 50 8.39 9.34 0.95
C ILE A 50 7.65 10.51 1.62
N ASP A 51 6.83 11.22 0.86
CA ASP A 51 5.89 12.19 1.43
C ASP A 51 4.62 11.45 1.88
N PHE A 52 4.60 11.05 3.14
CA PHE A 52 3.50 10.28 3.71
C PHE A 52 2.18 11.05 3.81
N LYS A 53 2.17 12.35 3.63
CA LYS A 53 0.91 13.11 3.55
C LYS A 53 0.07 12.71 2.35
N LYS A 54 0.70 12.12 1.34
CA LYS A 54 0.06 11.67 0.10
C LYS A 54 -0.30 10.20 0.11
N VAL A 55 0.05 9.48 1.18
CA VAL A 55 -0.08 8.03 1.26
C VAL A 55 -1.20 7.67 2.22
N VAL A 56 -2.16 6.86 1.77
CA VAL A 56 -3.29 6.43 2.58
C VAL A 56 -3.17 5.00 3.07
N GLY A 57 -2.23 4.24 2.53
CA GLY A 57 -1.95 2.87 2.95
C GLY A 57 -0.73 2.31 2.24
N MET A 58 -0.23 1.18 2.73
CA MET A 58 0.96 0.53 2.19
C MET A 58 0.70 -0.95 1.99
N VAL A 59 1.22 -1.51 0.89
CA VAL A 59 1.18 -2.94 0.61
C VAL A 59 2.57 -3.38 0.18
N THR A 60 3.13 -4.38 0.84
CA THR A 60 4.45 -4.90 0.49
C THR A 60 4.38 -6.37 0.10
N GLU A 61 5.24 -6.76 -0.85
CA GLU A 61 5.35 -8.14 -1.29
C GLU A 61 6.06 -9.00 -0.26
N GLU A 62 7.13 -8.48 0.33
CA GLU A 62 7.88 -9.16 1.37
C GLU A 62 7.25 -8.96 2.76
N GLU A 63 7.53 -9.90 3.66
CA GLU A 63 7.14 -9.76 5.05
C GLU A 63 8.02 -8.71 5.74
N ASP A 64 7.47 -8.08 6.78
CA ASP A 64 8.13 -7.01 7.52
C ASP A 64 8.93 -7.56 8.73
N PHE A 65 9.97 -8.35 8.44
CA PHE A 65 10.75 -9.01 9.50
C PHE A 65 11.41 -8.03 10.47
N ALA A 66 11.83 -6.87 9.98
CA ALA A 66 12.44 -5.84 10.81
C ALA A 66 11.44 -4.96 11.55
N GLY A 67 10.16 -5.05 11.21
CA GLY A 67 9.10 -4.26 11.84
C GLY A 67 9.04 -2.80 11.45
N HIS A 68 9.77 -2.38 10.40
CA HIS A 68 9.80 -0.96 9.98
C HIS A 68 8.48 -0.50 9.41
N VAL A 69 7.84 -1.32 8.58
CA VAL A 69 6.56 -0.96 7.95
C VAL A 69 5.46 -0.85 9.01
N GLY A 70 5.41 -1.81 9.94
CA GLY A 70 4.46 -1.78 11.05
C GLY A 70 4.64 -0.56 11.94
N LEU A 71 5.88 -0.20 12.23
CA LEU A 71 6.18 1.00 13.03
C LEU A 71 5.72 2.27 12.33
N LEU A 72 6.02 2.41 11.04
CA LEU A 72 5.56 3.54 10.22
C LEU A 72 4.04 3.61 10.18
N SER A 73 3.39 2.49 9.93
CA SER A 73 1.94 2.38 9.85
C SER A 73 1.27 2.87 11.14
N ARG A 74 1.73 2.37 12.29
CA ARG A 74 1.18 2.78 13.58
C ARG A 74 1.42 4.27 13.87
N GLY A 75 2.62 4.75 13.57
CA GLY A 75 2.98 6.15 13.79
C GLY A 75 2.19 7.13 12.91
N LEU A 76 1.84 6.71 11.71
CA LEU A 76 1.11 7.53 10.74
C LEU A 76 -0.41 7.34 10.81
N GLY A 77 -0.88 6.29 11.48
CA GLY A 77 -2.31 5.98 11.55
C GLY A 77 -2.89 5.49 10.23
N ILE A 78 -2.09 4.83 9.39
CA ILE A 78 -2.53 4.26 8.10
C ILE A 78 -2.33 2.75 8.10
N PRO A 79 -3.16 1.98 7.37
CA PRO A 79 -2.98 0.53 7.32
C PRO A 79 -1.78 0.13 6.48
N ALA A 80 -1.19 -1.01 6.83
CA ALA A 80 -0.11 -1.62 6.05
C ALA A 80 -0.34 -3.13 5.99
N VAL A 81 -0.41 -3.66 4.77
CA VAL A 81 -0.56 -5.09 4.52
C VAL A 81 0.76 -5.60 3.93
N VAL A 82 1.40 -6.50 4.65
CA VAL A 82 2.73 -7.03 4.27
C VAL A 82 2.63 -8.50 3.91
N GLY A 83 3.65 -9.02 3.23
CA GLY A 83 3.70 -10.43 2.86
C GLY A 83 2.71 -10.80 1.76
N VAL A 84 2.34 -9.85 0.90
CA VAL A 84 1.41 -10.11 -0.21
C VAL A 84 2.23 -10.57 -1.42
N GLY A 85 2.49 -11.88 -1.48
CA GLY A 85 3.28 -12.47 -2.57
C GLY A 85 2.67 -12.16 -3.94
N GLY A 86 3.51 -11.74 -4.88
CA GLY A 86 3.09 -11.42 -6.24
C GLY A 86 2.49 -10.04 -6.44
N CYS A 87 2.34 -9.21 -5.39
CA CYS A 87 1.65 -7.92 -5.54
C CYS A 87 2.36 -6.99 -6.53
N MET A 88 3.69 -7.06 -6.62
CA MET A 88 4.44 -6.24 -7.58
C MET A 88 4.17 -6.61 -9.04
N SER A 89 3.73 -7.84 -9.29
CA SER A 89 3.37 -8.31 -10.63
C SER A 89 1.89 -8.17 -10.92
N ASP A 90 1.05 -8.25 -9.90
CA ASP A 90 -0.41 -8.34 -10.03
C ASP A 90 -1.11 -6.98 -9.94
N ILE A 91 -0.47 -5.99 -9.36
CA ILE A 91 -1.03 -4.65 -9.18
C ILE A 91 -0.27 -3.67 -10.07
N PHE A 92 -1.02 -2.87 -10.83
CA PHE A 92 -0.46 -1.88 -11.76
C PHE A 92 -0.72 -0.46 -11.27
N ASN A 93 0.16 0.45 -11.65
CA ASN A 93 -0.02 1.88 -11.35
C ASN A 93 -1.41 2.35 -11.76
N GLY A 94 -2.07 3.06 -10.85
CA GLY A 94 -3.39 3.63 -11.10
C GLY A 94 -4.54 2.69 -10.81
N ASP A 95 -4.29 1.41 -10.52
CA ASP A 95 -5.35 0.48 -10.11
C ASP A 95 -6.06 1.03 -8.88
N ARG A 96 -7.37 0.84 -8.81
CA ARG A 96 -8.14 1.21 -7.63
C ARG A 96 -7.91 0.17 -6.54
N ILE A 97 -7.57 0.64 -5.34
CA ILE A 97 -7.24 -0.21 -4.21
C ILE A 97 -8.14 0.14 -3.03
N LEU A 98 -8.72 -0.90 -2.44
CA LEU A 98 -9.34 -0.80 -1.11
C LEU A 98 -8.55 -1.69 -0.16
N ILE A 99 -8.21 -1.15 1.00
CA ILE A 99 -7.69 -1.94 2.12
C ILE A 99 -8.81 -2.05 3.14
N ARG A 100 -9.18 -3.28 3.46
CA ARG A 100 -10.22 -3.58 4.45
C ARG A 100 -9.63 -4.57 5.44
N ASN A 101 -9.25 -4.09 6.61
CA ASN A 101 -8.47 -4.82 7.59
C ASN A 101 -7.14 -5.28 6.97
N LEU A 102 -6.98 -6.55 6.66
CA LEU A 102 -5.79 -7.12 6.03
C LEU A 102 -6.06 -7.63 4.62
N ASP A 103 -7.23 -7.34 4.07
CA ASP A 103 -7.60 -7.67 2.70
C ASP A 103 -7.31 -6.47 1.78
N VAL A 104 -6.69 -6.75 0.65
CA VAL A 104 -6.42 -5.76 -0.39
C VAL A 104 -7.28 -6.11 -1.58
N LEU A 105 -8.25 -5.25 -1.89
CA LEU A 105 -9.14 -5.41 -3.03
C LEU A 105 -8.60 -4.58 -4.19
N VAL A 106 -8.28 -5.24 -5.29
CA VAL A 106 -7.72 -4.60 -6.49
C VAL A 106 -8.81 -4.47 -7.53
N ASN A 107 -9.05 -3.25 -7.98
CA ASN A 107 -10.11 -2.91 -8.91
C ASN A 107 -11.46 -3.50 -8.49
N PRO A 108 -11.91 -3.18 -7.27
CA PRO A 108 -13.14 -3.73 -6.72
C PRO A 108 -14.35 -3.34 -7.57
N ASP A 109 -15.38 -4.20 -7.55
CA ASP A 109 -16.63 -3.88 -8.22
C ASP A 109 -17.45 -2.85 -7.44
N LEU A 110 -18.53 -2.38 -8.05
CA LEU A 110 -19.36 -1.34 -7.46
C LEU A 110 -19.95 -1.76 -6.09
N SER A 111 -20.36 -3.02 -5.95
CA SER A 111 -20.94 -3.48 -4.70
C SER A 111 -19.91 -3.53 -3.57
N GLU A 112 -18.67 -3.90 -3.88
CA GLU A 112 -17.56 -3.89 -2.91
C GLU A 112 -17.22 -2.46 -2.48
N VAL A 113 -17.22 -1.50 -3.40
CA VAL A 113 -16.99 -0.09 -3.09
C VAL A 113 -18.11 0.46 -2.22
N GLU A 114 -19.37 0.16 -2.54
CA GLU A 114 -20.51 0.60 -1.74
C GLU A 114 -20.47 0.02 -0.33
N GLU A 115 -20.14 -1.24 -0.20
CA GLU A 115 -19.98 -1.89 1.10
C GLU A 115 -18.88 -1.21 1.92
N PHE A 116 -17.74 -0.92 1.29
CA PHE A 116 -16.63 -0.22 1.93
C PHE A 116 -17.08 1.16 2.43
N ASP A 117 -17.80 1.91 1.62
CA ASP A 117 -18.22 3.29 1.95
C ASP A 117 -19.23 3.35 3.09
N ARG A 118 -19.82 2.21 3.49
CA ARG A 118 -20.71 2.12 4.67
C ARG A 118 -20.00 1.84 5.98
N LEU A 119 -18.71 1.51 5.94
CA LEU A 119 -17.93 1.19 7.13
C LEU A 119 -17.61 2.42 7.97
#